data_8aa737b8e7187bcaeff0d48146732e04
#
_entry.id   8aa737b8e7187bcaeff0d48146732e04
#
_cell.length_a   1.000
_cell.length_b   1.000
_cell.length_c   1.000
_cell.angle_alpha   90.00
_cell.angle_beta   90.00
_cell.angle_gamma   90.00
#
_symmetry.space_group_name_H-M   'P 1'
#
loop_
_entity.id
_entity.type
_entity.pdbx_description
1 polymer ?
#
loop_
_entity_poly.entity_id
_entity_poly.type
_entity_poly.pdbx_seq_one_letter_code
_entity_poly.pdbx_strand_id
1 'polypeptide(L)'
;MNLTQTLLAGAIALAVATSAQAQGFPTKPIRLVVTFPAAGAPDILARLFADKAQFGQPVMIDNVPGAGGNIGADKVAKAPADGYTLVMATVGTHSINGSLYAKMPYDMVKDFSPIAHVASAPNLLVVTNDLPVKNVAELISYMKANPNKLSFGSPGIGSSVHVSGELFKSMTGTTMQHVPYKGRQFAIPDLVGGQIQLMFDNMPSALPMAKDGKIRALAQTTAKRSPAAPDVPTVAETVPGFEATTWFAMFAPAGTPRDVVMRINAEMVRVFKLPEVVDKLKTLGLEPWISTPEELAKYQASEIVKWAKVVKDSGARAE
;
A
#
# COMPACT_ATOMS: atom_id res chain seq x y z
N MET A 1 -0.05 30.28 -62.86
CA MET A 1 -0.22 29.28 -61.81
C MET A 1 -1.72 29.11 -61.58
N ASN A 2 -2.30 27.99 -62.04
CA ASN A 2 -3.75 27.82 -62.09
C ASN A 2 -4.33 27.61 -60.66
N LEU A 3 -5.47 28.24 -60.41
CA LEU A 3 -6.19 28.19 -59.09
C LEU A 3 -6.39 26.75 -58.58
N THR A 4 -6.53 25.77 -59.46
CA THR A 4 -6.64 24.35 -59.18
C THR A 4 -5.35 23.74 -58.63
N GLN A 5 -4.17 24.21 -59.00
CA GLN A 5 -2.88 23.72 -58.47
C GLN A 5 -2.62 24.28 -57.08
N THR A 6 -3.09 25.49 -56.77
CA THR A 6 -2.97 26.08 -55.42
C THR A 6 -3.92 25.41 -54.43
N LEU A 7 -5.12 25.05 -54.86
CA LEU A 7 -6.07 24.31 -54.02
C LEU A 7 -5.63 22.86 -53.74
N LEU A 8 -4.99 22.20 -54.72
CA LEU A 8 -4.46 20.84 -54.53
C LEU A 8 -3.25 20.83 -53.57
N ALA A 9 -2.36 21.84 -53.69
CA ALA A 9 -1.21 21.97 -52.77
C ALA A 9 -1.66 22.29 -51.33
N GLY A 10 -2.72 23.10 -51.16
CA GLY A 10 -3.31 23.38 -49.84
C GLY A 10 -3.97 22.17 -49.18
N ALA A 11 -4.67 21.34 -49.99
CA ALA A 11 -5.30 20.10 -49.48
C ALA A 11 -4.26 19.03 -49.06
N ILE A 12 -3.15 18.91 -49.79
CA ILE A 12 -2.05 18.02 -49.46
C ILE A 12 -1.32 18.50 -48.20
N ALA A 13 -1.10 19.81 -48.02
CA ALA A 13 -0.48 20.35 -46.81
C ALA A 13 -1.37 20.16 -45.56
N LEU A 14 -2.70 20.25 -45.69
CA LEU A 14 -3.65 19.98 -44.60
C LEU A 14 -3.71 18.49 -44.24
N ALA A 15 -3.57 17.58 -45.24
CA ALA A 15 -3.58 16.13 -45.00
C ALA A 15 -2.29 15.64 -44.34
N VAL A 16 -1.15 16.30 -44.53
CA VAL A 16 0.13 15.98 -43.86
C VAL A 16 0.16 16.49 -42.41
N ALA A 17 -0.56 17.58 -42.11
CA ALA A 17 -0.64 18.11 -40.76
C ALA A 17 -1.49 17.24 -39.80
N THR A 18 -2.37 16.37 -40.29
CA THR A 18 -3.21 15.47 -39.48
C THR A 18 -2.56 14.12 -39.16
N SER A 19 -1.40 13.81 -39.71
CA SER A 19 -0.62 12.63 -39.39
C SER A 19 0.54 12.90 -38.39
N ALA A 20 0.44 13.93 -37.55
CA ALA A 20 1.14 13.92 -36.26
C ALA A 20 0.51 12.76 -35.47
N GLN A 21 0.96 11.53 -35.75
CA GLN A 21 0.64 10.37 -34.92
C GLN A 21 0.97 10.79 -33.50
N ALA A 22 -0.06 10.87 -32.66
CA ALA A 22 0.12 10.94 -31.23
C ALA A 22 1.08 9.81 -30.91
N GLN A 23 2.36 10.16 -30.61
CA GLN A 23 3.33 9.17 -30.17
C GLN A 23 2.67 8.49 -29.00
N GLY A 24 2.31 7.20 -29.15
CA GLY A 24 1.49 6.48 -28.20
C GLY A 24 2.18 6.49 -26.83
N PHE A 25 1.43 6.85 -25.78
CA PHE A 25 1.93 6.75 -24.40
C PHE A 25 2.44 5.34 -24.11
N PRO A 26 3.62 5.19 -23.45
CA PRO A 26 4.59 6.22 -23.05
C PRO A 26 5.72 6.40 -24.08
N THR A 27 6.27 7.63 -24.19
CA THR A 27 7.43 7.97 -25.04
C THR A 27 8.72 8.25 -24.23
N LYS A 28 8.60 8.31 -22.90
CA LYS A 28 9.69 8.54 -21.93
C LYS A 28 9.51 7.66 -20.70
N PRO A 29 10.52 7.49 -19.84
CA PRO A 29 10.39 6.70 -18.62
C PRO A 29 9.22 7.13 -17.73
N ILE A 30 8.53 6.15 -17.14
CA ILE A 30 7.46 6.36 -16.16
C ILE A 30 8.08 6.33 -14.78
N ARG A 31 7.78 7.31 -13.94
CA ARG A 31 8.19 7.37 -12.53
C ARG A 31 7.10 6.78 -11.65
N LEU A 32 7.42 5.73 -10.92
CA LEU A 32 6.53 5.15 -9.91
C LEU A 32 7.03 5.51 -8.51
N VAL A 33 6.34 6.44 -7.87
CA VAL A 33 6.64 6.85 -6.50
C VAL A 33 6.12 5.81 -5.53
N VAL A 34 7.01 5.32 -4.66
CA VAL A 34 6.70 4.41 -3.56
C VAL A 34 6.74 5.21 -2.27
N THR A 35 5.63 5.26 -1.54
CA THR A 35 5.44 6.15 -0.38
C THR A 35 6.16 5.69 0.90
N PHE A 36 6.88 4.58 0.84
CA PHE A 36 7.66 3.99 1.94
C PHE A 36 9.10 3.64 1.50
N PRO A 37 10.02 3.43 2.45
CA PRO A 37 11.38 3.01 2.14
C PRO A 37 11.44 1.68 1.39
N ALA A 38 12.59 1.42 0.76
CA ALA A 38 12.86 0.17 0.05
C ALA A 38 12.69 -1.08 0.95
N ALA A 39 12.46 -2.23 0.32
CA ALA A 39 12.28 -3.54 0.94
C ALA A 39 10.99 -3.72 1.77
N GLY A 40 10.09 -2.75 1.81
CA GLY A 40 8.72 -2.92 2.30
C GLY A 40 7.80 -3.52 1.23
N ALA A 41 6.60 -3.99 1.62
CA ALA A 41 5.65 -4.58 0.70
C ALA A 41 5.31 -3.70 -0.53
N PRO A 42 5.06 -2.37 -0.39
CA PRO A 42 4.79 -1.53 -1.55
C PRO A 42 6.00 -1.41 -2.51
N ASP A 43 7.24 -1.43 -2.00
CA ASP A 43 8.45 -1.40 -2.82
C ASP A 43 8.65 -2.72 -3.59
N ILE A 44 8.41 -3.85 -2.93
CA ILE A 44 8.47 -5.19 -3.57
C ILE A 44 7.48 -5.25 -4.75
N LEU A 45 6.23 -4.80 -4.54
CA LEU A 45 5.20 -4.78 -5.57
C LEU A 45 5.55 -3.83 -6.72
N ALA A 46 6.07 -2.64 -6.41
CA ALA A 46 6.46 -1.66 -7.41
C ALA A 46 7.62 -2.17 -8.29
N ARG A 47 8.63 -2.81 -7.68
CA ARG A 47 9.76 -3.42 -8.42
C ARG A 47 9.32 -4.60 -9.25
N LEU A 48 8.43 -5.44 -8.74
CA LEU A 48 7.87 -6.56 -9.49
C LEU A 48 7.09 -6.08 -10.73
N PHE A 49 6.33 -4.99 -10.60
CA PHE A 49 5.68 -4.35 -11.73
C PHE A 49 6.70 -3.78 -12.72
N ALA A 50 7.67 -3.02 -12.24
CA ALA A 50 8.68 -2.37 -13.08
C ALA A 50 9.52 -3.38 -13.88
N ASP A 51 9.86 -4.52 -13.27
CA ASP A 51 10.63 -5.61 -13.92
C ASP A 51 9.87 -6.27 -15.08
N LYS A 52 8.55 -6.39 -14.96
CA LYS A 52 7.70 -7.12 -15.91
C LYS A 52 6.92 -6.23 -16.87
N ALA A 53 6.87 -4.91 -16.64
CA ALA A 53 6.11 -3.98 -17.48
C ALA A 53 6.71 -3.86 -18.90
N GLN A 54 5.84 -3.87 -19.90
CA GLN A 54 6.19 -3.85 -21.32
C GLN A 54 5.62 -2.59 -22.01
N PHE A 55 6.03 -1.44 -21.52
CA PHE A 55 5.64 -0.16 -22.11
C PHE A 55 6.54 0.29 -23.28
N GLY A 56 7.66 -0.41 -23.55
CA GLY A 56 8.72 0.10 -24.42
C GLY A 56 9.57 1.20 -23.77
N GLN A 57 9.23 1.60 -22.56
CA GLN A 57 9.95 2.57 -21.73
C GLN A 57 10.08 2.00 -20.30
N PRO A 58 11.18 2.28 -19.59
CA PRO A 58 11.38 1.77 -18.24
C PRO A 58 10.43 2.42 -17.23
N VAL A 59 10.07 1.65 -16.18
CA VAL A 59 9.40 2.17 -14.98
C VAL A 59 10.46 2.37 -13.90
N MET A 60 10.66 3.62 -13.51
CA MET A 60 11.68 4.03 -12.53
C MET A 60 11.07 4.13 -11.15
N ILE A 61 11.60 3.37 -10.19
CA ILE A 61 11.12 3.39 -8.80
C ILE A 61 11.77 4.54 -8.04
N ASP A 62 10.94 5.36 -7.38
CA ASP A 62 11.36 6.48 -6.54
C ASP A 62 10.75 6.33 -5.14
N ASN A 63 11.56 5.89 -4.17
CA ASN A 63 11.11 5.77 -2.79
C ASN A 63 11.12 7.16 -2.10
N VAL A 64 9.93 7.66 -1.76
CA VAL A 64 9.71 8.97 -1.11
C VAL A 64 8.95 8.76 0.20
N PRO A 65 9.63 8.34 1.27
CA PRO A 65 9.01 8.08 2.56
C PRO A 65 8.75 9.37 3.35
N GLY A 66 7.96 9.25 4.42
CA GLY A 66 7.75 10.28 5.44
C GLY A 66 6.28 10.60 5.68
N ALA A 67 5.97 11.04 6.91
CA ALA A 67 4.62 11.38 7.38
C ALA A 67 3.58 10.28 7.04
N GLY A 68 3.87 9.01 7.36
CA GLY A 68 2.97 7.89 7.02
C GLY A 68 2.75 7.67 5.53
N GLY A 69 3.68 8.13 4.68
CA GLY A 69 3.60 8.07 3.22
C GLY A 69 3.02 9.32 2.57
N ASN A 70 2.55 10.29 3.36
CA ASN A 70 1.89 11.49 2.83
C ASN A 70 2.83 12.36 1.97
N ILE A 71 4.15 12.40 2.27
CA ILE A 71 5.11 13.16 1.48
C ILE A 71 5.18 12.63 0.04
N GLY A 72 5.27 11.31 -0.13
CA GLY A 72 5.30 10.70 -1.46
C GLY A 72 3.97 10.84 -2.20
N ALA A 73 2.84 10.69 -1.51
CA ALA A 73 1.52 10.85 -2.11
C ALA A 73 1.26 12.30 -2.55
N ASP A 74 1.59 13.28 -1.72
CA ASP A 74 1.48 14.72 -2.04
C ASP A 74 2.31 15.12 -3.27
N LYS A 75 3.52 14.56 -3.38
CA LYS A 75 4.37 14.77 -4.55
C LYS A 75 3.70 14.33 -5.86
N VAL A 76 2.95 13.22 -5.82
CA VAL A 76 2.23 12.73 -7.00
C VAL A 76 0.94 13.51 -7.22
N ALA A 77 0.20 13.86 -6.18
CA ALA A 77 -1.01 14.69 -6.27
C ALA A 77 -0.74 16.02 -7.02
N LYS A 78 0.47 16.58 -6.86
CA LYS A 78 0.89 17.84 -7.49
C LYS A 78 1.68 17.67 -8.79
N ALA A 79 1.87 16.44 -9.25
CA ALA A 79 2.58 16.18 -10.51
C ALA A 79 1.70 16.46 -11.74
N PRO A 80 2.28 16.66 -12.94
CA PRO A 80 1.51 16.75 -14.17
C PRO A 80 0.62 15.52 -14.40
N ALA A 81 -0.61 15.74 -14.82
CA ALA A 81 -1.59 14.70 -15.10
C ALA A 81 -1.37 14.06 -16.50
N ASP A 82 -0.14 13.67 -16.81
CA ASP A 82 0.27 13.14 -18.11
C ASP A 82 0.55 11.62 -18.10
N GLY A 83 0.37 10.95 -16.95
CA GLY A 83 0.60 9.52 -16.76
C GLY A 83 2.05 9.13 -16.51
N TYR A 84 3.01 10.06 -16.53
CA TYR A 84 4.43 9.75 -16.32
C TYR A 84 4.88 9.78 -14.85
N THR A 85 4.00 10.21 -13.97
CA THR A 85 4.24 10.12 -12.52
C THR A 85 3.07 9.41 -11.87
N LEU A 86 3.34 8.27 -11.25
CA LEU A 86 2.35 7.39 -10.62
C LEU A 86 2.71 7.19 -9.15
N VAL A 87 1.76 6.77 -8.33
CA VAL A 87 2.01 6.38 -6.95
C VAL A 87 1.62 4.91 -6.71
N MET A 88 2.51 4.17 -6.05
CA MET A 88 2.17 2.93 -5.36
C MET A 88 1.61 3.32 -3.99
N ALA A 89 0.31 3.40 -3.93
CA ALA A 89 -0.47 3.79 -2.77
C ALA A 89 -0.67 2.61 -1.80
N THR A 90 -0.92 2.96 -0.55
CA THR A 90 -1.28 2.01 0.51
C THR A 90 -2.61 2.40 1.14
N VAL A 91 -3.22 1.49 1.88
CA VAL A 91 -4.40 1.77 2.70
C VAL A 91 -4.18 3.01 3.59
N GLY A 92 -2.96 3.23 4.08
CA GLY A 92 -2.60 4.41 4.89
C GLY A 92 -2.82 5.70 4.13
N THR A 93 -2.14 5.86 2.99
CA THR A 93 -2.14 7.11 2.22
C THR A 93 -3.48 7.41 1.54
N HIS A 94 -4.30 6.38 1.22
CA HIS A 94 -5.52 6.55 0.44
C HIS A 94 -6.82 6.17 1.16
N SER A 95 -6.76 5.87 2.50
CA SER A 95 -7.98 5.64 3.28
C SER A 95 -7.87 6.04 4.76
N ILE A 96 -6.72 5.86 5.41
CA ILE A 96 -6.57 6.07 6.86
C ILE A 96 -6.23 7.52 7.19
N ASN A 97 -5.23 8.07 6.49
CA ASN A 97 -4.57 9.31 6.90
C ASN A 97 -5.50 10.53 6.93
N GLY A 98 -6.54 10.57 6.08
CA GLY A 98 -7.53 11.63 6.09
C GLY A 98 -8.33 11.76 7.39
N SER A 99 -8.45 10.67 8.16
CA SER A 99 -9.10 10.68 9.46
C SER A 99 -8.12 10.80 10.63
N LEU A 100 -6.84 10.50 10.38
CA LEU A 100 -5.81 10.42 11.40
C LEU A 100 -5.03 11.73 11.57
N TYR A 101 -4.69 12.39 10.45
CA TYR A 101 -3.93 13.64 10.44
C TYR A 101 -4.87 14.85 10.55
N ALA A 102 -4.55 15.79 11.43
CA ALA A 102 -5.33 17.02 11.58
C ALA A 102 -5.32 17.88 10.30
N LYS A 103 -4.24 17.80 9.50
CA LYS A 103 -4.09 18.52 8.23
C LYS A 103 -3.45 17.62 7.19
N MET A 104 -4.20 17.26 6.17
CA MET A 104 -3.70 16.54 5.00
C MET A 104 -3.17 17.52 3.95
N PRO A 105 -2.01 17.22 3.30
CA PRO A 105 -1.50 18.03 2.21
C PRO A 105 -2.18 17.78 0.85
N TYR A 106 -3.03 16.75 0.76
CA TYR A 106 -3.79 16.36 -0.43
C TYR A 106 -5.17 15.79 -0.04
N ASP A 107 -6.09 15.77 -0.99
CA ASP A 107 -7.37 15.05 -0.89
C ASP A 107 -7.19 13.64 -1.49
N MET A 108 -7.40 12.60 -0.68
CA MET A 108 -7.17 11.20 -1.05
C MET A 108 -8.02 10.72 -2.23
N VAL A 109 -9.10 11.43 -2.56
CA VAL A 109 -10.03 11.08 -3.64
C VAL A 109 -9.93 12.06 -4.81
N LYS A 110 -9.97 13.38 -4.53
CA LYS A 110 -10.07 14.40 -5.57
C LYS A 110 -8.76 14.65 -6.31
N ASP A 111 -7.62 14.43 -5.66
CA ASP A 111 -6.31 14.73 -6.24
C ASP A 111 -5.71 13.54 -7.01
N PHE A 112 -6.44 12.43 -7.13
CA PHE A 112 -5.97 11.21 -7.80
C PHE A 112 -6.99 10.61 -8.77
N SER A 113 -6.47 10.02 -9.83
CA SER A 113 -7.18 9.14 -10.75
C SER A 113 -6.83 7.69 -10.38
N PRO A 114 -7.79 6.84 -9.96
CA PRO A 114 -7.53 5.45 -9.66
C PRO A 114 -7.14 4.68 -10.93
N ILE A 115 -6.22 3.71 -10.80
CA ILE A 115 -5.79 2.84 -11.89
C ILE A 115 -6.21 1.40 -11.63
N ALA A 116 -5.67 0.76 -10.60
CA ALA A 116 -6.04 -0.61 -10.21
C ALA A 116 -5.55 -0.94 -8.80
N HIS A 117 -6.21 -1.87 -8.12
CA HIS A 117 -5.58 -2.63 -7.05
C HIS A 117 -4.39 -3.43 -7.58
N VAL A 118 -3.47 -3.76 -6.70
CA VAL A 118 -2.28 -4.59 -6.99
C VAL A 118 -2.36 -5.89 -6.22
N ALA A 119 -2.46 -5.76 -4.90
CA ALA A 119 -2.53 -6.88 -3.99
C ALA A 119 -3.11 -6.44 -2.63
N SER A 120 -3.55 -7.42 -1.85
CA SER A 120 -3.81 -7.27 -0.42
C SER A 120 -2.88 -8.20 0.39
N ALA A 121 -2.72 -7.88 1.66
CA ALA A 121 -1.97 -8.72 2.59
C ALA A 121 -2.54 -8.63 3.99
N PRO A 122 -2.51 -9.71 4.78
CA PRO A 122 -2.60 -9.61 6.22
C PRO A 122 -1.37 -8.91 6.80
N ASN A 123 -1.53 -8.29 7.96
CA ASN A 123 -0.40 -8.10 8.85
C ASN A 123 -0.25 -9.34 9.73
N LEU A 124 0.97 -9.62 10.18
CA LEU A 124 1.23 -10.58 11.22
C LEU A 124 1.44 -9.85 12.55
N LEU A 125 0.69 -10.22 13.57
CA LEU A 125 1.02 -9.89 14.95
C LEU A 125 2.24 -10.71 15.34
N VAL A 126 3.38 -10.06 15.38
CA VAL A 126 4.66 -10.66 15.74
C VAL A 126 5.19 -10.07 17.03
N VAL A 127 5.90 -10.88 17.78
CA VAL A 127 6.51 -10.49 19.05
C VAL A 127 7.98 -10.86 19.08
N THR A 128 8.76 -10.16 19.93
CA THR A 128 10.12 -10.58 20.27
C THR A 128 10.10 -11.95 20.95
N ASN A 129 11.15 -12.75 20.76
CA ASN A 129 11.23 -14.10 21.32
C ASN A 129 11.28 -14.12 22.85
N ASP A 130 11.76 -13.04 23.47
CA ASP A 130 11.88 -12.91 24.93
C ASP A 130 10.54 -12.65 25.63
N LEU A 131 9.51 -12.22 24.89
CA LEU A 131 8.18 -12.03 25.47
C LEU A 131 7.55 -13.41 25.79
N PRO A 132 7.16 -13.68 27.04
CA PRO A 132 6.70 -15.00 27.49
C PRO A 132 5.23 -15.27 27.12
N VAL A 133 4.87 -15.10 25.84
CA VAL A 133 3.52 -15.35 25.31
C VAL A 133 3.61 -16.18 24.02
N LYS A 134 2.65 -17.09 23.81
CA LYS A 134 2.64 -18.03 22.69
C LYS A 134 1.44 -17.85 21.76
N ASN A 135 0.43 -17.09 22.18
CA ASN A 135 -0.80 -16.86 21.44
C ASN A 135 -1.45 -15.53 21.84
N VAL A 136 -2.50 -15.15 21.13
CA VAL A 136 -3.20 -13.86 21.33
C VAL A 136 -3.84 -13.77 22.72
N ALA A 137 -4.41 -14.86 23.24
CA ALA A 137 -5.05 -14.86 24.56
C ALA A 137 -4.03 -14.62 25.68
N GLU A 138 -2.86 -15.25 25.61
CA GLU A 138 -1.75 -15.03 26.55
C GLU A 138 -1.21 -13.59 26.46
N LEU A 139 -1.09 -13.03 25.23
CA LEU A 139 -0.69 -11.64 25.04
C LEU A 139 -1.68 -10.68 25.71
N ILE A 140 -2.99 -10.87 25.50
CA ILE A 140 -4.03 -10.04 26.11
C ILE A 140 -3.96 -10.13 27.64
N SER A 141 -3.81 -11.35 28.18
CA SER A 141 -3.70 -11.57 29.62
C SER A 141 -2.45 -10.90 30.19
N TYR A 142 -1.32 -11.02 29.50
CA TYR A 142 -0.07 -10.37 29.88
C TYR A 142 -0.20 -8.83 29.89
N MET A 143 -0.82 -8.25 28.86
CA MET A 143 -1.03 -6.81 28.75
C MET A 143 -1.95 -6.29 29.87
N LYS A 144 -3.03 -7.02 30.21
CA LYS A 144 -3.93 -6.67 31.32
C LYS A 144 -3.23 -6.72 32.68
N ALA A 145 -2.35 -7.70 32.90
CA ALA A 145 -1.56 -7.80 34.10
C ALA A 145 -0.41 -6.78 34.18
N ASN A 146 -0.01 -6.23 33.05
CA ASN A 146 1.13 -5.31 32.92
C ASN A 146 0.77 -4.09 32.07
N PRO A 147 -0.16 -3.24 32.49
CA PRO A 147 -0.60 -2.10 31.70
C PRO A 147 0.57 -1.16 31.38
N ASN A 148 0.62 -0.66 30.14
CA ASN A 148 1.65 0.25 29.60
C ASN A 148 3.10 -0.26 29.61
N LYS A 149 3.34 -1.55 29.89
CA LYS A 149 4.69 -2.11 29.86
C LYS A 149 5.18 -2.48 28.46
N LEU A 150 4.27 -2.76 27.54
CA LEU A 150 4.65 -3.14 26.18
C LEU A 150 4.62 -1.94 25.25
N SER A 151 5.56 -1.96 24.30
CA SER A 151 5.61 -1.03 23.16
C SER A 151 5.44 -1.78 21.85
N PHE A 152 4.72 -1.17 20.91
CA PHE A 152 4.64 -1.70 19.55
C PHE A 152 5.21 -0.73 18.54
N GLY A 153 5.96 -1.27 17.57
CA GLY A 153 6.58 -0.50 16.51
C GLY A 153 5.72 -0.39 15.26
N SER A 154 5.92 0.68 14.49
CA SER A 154 5.38 0.80 13.13
C SER A 154 6.34 1.53 12.20
N PRO A 155 6.20 1.38 10.85
CA PRO A 155 6.98 2.15 9.88
C PRO A 155 6.54 3.62 9.77
N GLY A 156 5.67 4.07 10.66
CA GLY A 156 5.19 5.45 10.75
C GLY A 156 3.71 5.53 11.14
N ILE A 157 3.34 6.67 11.69
CA ILE A 157 1.95 6.99 12.04
C ILE A 157 1.10 6.95 10.76
N GLY A 158 -0.08 6.31 10.81
CA GLY A 158 -0.98 6.16 9.66
C GLY A 158 -0.72 4.93 8.79
N SER A 159 0.34 4.16 9.06
CA SER A 159 0.53 2.86 8.40
C SER A 159 -0.52 1.84 8.89
N SER A 160 -0.79 0.81 8.07
CA SER A 160 -1.64 -0.33 8.49
C SER A 160 -1.13 -0.99 9.76
N VAL A 161 0.19 -1.03 9.95
CA VAL A 161 0.87 -1.56 11.14
C VAL A 161 0.46 -0.79 12.39
N HIS A 162 0.49 0.56 12.32
CA HIS A 162 0.07 1.42 13.43
C HIS A 162 -1.40 1.19 13.78
N VAL A 163 -2.30 1.35 12.80
CA VAL A 163 -3.75 1.29 13.08
C VAL A 163 -4.23 -0.12 13.45
N SER A 164 -3.54 -1.19 13.03
CA SER A 164 -3.80 -2.55 13.53
C SER A 164 -3.51 -2.66 15.03
N GLY A 165 -2.43 -2.03 15.50
CA GLY A 165 -2.10 -1.96 16.93
C GLY A 165 -3.15 -1.17 17.72
N GLU A 166 -3.57 -0.03 17.19
CA GLU A 166 -4.60 0.79 17.83
C GLU A 166 -5.97 0.08 17.87
N LEU A 167 -6.35 -0.59 16.77
CA LEU A 167 -7.57 -1.42 16.74
C LEU A 167 -7.50 -2.54 17.78
N PHE A 168 -6.35 -3.20 17.89
CA PHE A 168 -6.16 -4.27 18.88
C PHE A 168 -6.34 -3.76 20.31
N LYS A 169 -5.72 -2.63 20.68
CA LYS A 169 -5.91 -1.97 21.97
C LYS A 169 -7.37 -1.68 22.25
N SER A 170 -8.06 -1.06 21.29
CA SER A 170 -9.46 -0.67 21.41
C SER A 170 -10.37 -1.90 21.63
N MET A 171 -10.21 -2.96 20.83
CA MET A 171 -11.08 -4.14 20.89
C MET A 171 -10.80 -5.04 22.10
N THR A 172 -9.58 -5.03 22.64
CA THR A 172 -9.19 -5.87 23.79
C THR A 172 -9.24 -5.15 25.13
N GLY A 173 -9.42 -3.83 25.12
CA GLY A 173 -9.34 -3.00 26.33
C GLY A 173 -7.96 -3.03 26.99
N THR A 174 -6.90 -3.19 26.17
CA THR A 174 -5.51 -3.24 26.64
C THR A 174 -4.76 -1.95 26.27
N THR A 175 -3.60 -1.74 26.87
CA THR A 175 -2.75 -0.57 26.64
C THR A 175 -1.34 -0.97 26.24
N MET A 176 -0.77 -0.27 25.28
CA MET A 176 0.63 -0.34 24.87
C MET A 176 1.05 0.98 24.23
N GLN A 177 2.35 1.30 24.34
CA GLN A 177 2.89 2.51 23.74
C GLN A 177 3.20 2.30 22.25
N HIS A 178 2.80 3.24 21.40
CA HIS A 178 3.20 3.24 20.00
C HIS A 178 4.56 3.92 19.83
N VAL A 179 5.48 3.27 19.11
CA VAL A 179 6.80 3.79 18.73
C VAL A 179 6.86 3.90 17.20
N PRO A 180 6.69 5.09 16.63
CA PRO A 180 6.78 5.30 15.19
C PRO A 180 8.24 5.39 14.73
N TYR A 181 8.59 4.63 13.69
CA TYR A 181 9.90 4.68 13.03
C TYR A 181 9.77 5.32 11.62
N LYS A 182 10.89 5.77 11.07
CA LYS A 182 10.96 6.31 9.69
C LYS A 182 10.96 5.23 8.61
N GLY A 183 10.51 4.02 8.96
CA GLY A 183 10.43 2.85 8.08
C GLY A 183 10.65 1.56 8.86
N ARG A 184 10.17 0.45 8.28
CA ARG A 184 10.25 -0.89 8.87
C ARG A 184 11.69 -1.31 9.24
N GLN A 185 12.65 -0.99 8.37
CA GLN A 185 14.06 -1.37 8.56
C GLN A 185 14.68 -0.81 9.86
N PHE A 186 14.11 0.26 10.40
CA PHE A 186 14.55 0.83 11.67
C PHE A 186 13.82 0.22 12.88
N ALA A 187 12.60 -0.31 12.68
CA ALA A 187 11.83 -0.95 13.75
C ALA A 187 12.26 -2.41 14.00
N ILE A 188 12.70 -3.12 12.97
CA ILE A 188 13.01 -4.55 13.06
C ILE A 188 14.18 -4.88 13.99
N PRO A 189 15.32 -4.17 13.96
CA PRO A 189 16.39 -4.41 14.93
C PRO A 189 15.91 -4.26 16.38
N ASP A 190 15.08 -3.26 16.65
CA ASP A 190 14.52 -3.02 17.99
C ASP A 190 13.51 -4.08 18.41
N LEU A 191 12.73 -4.64 17.47
CA LEU A 191 11.85 -5.77 17.74
C LEU A 191 12.65 -7.05 18.05
N VAL A 192 13.65 -7.37 17.26
CA VAL A 192 14.51 -8.55 17.47
C VAL A 192 15.30 -8.42 18.76
N GLY A 193 15.80 -7.21 19.07
CA GLY A 193 16.54 -6.90 20.30
C GLY A 193 15.68 -6.64 21.52
N GLY A 194 14.32 -6.73 21.42
CA GLY A 194 13.40 -6.56 22.55
C GLY A 194 13.21 -5.12 23.03
N GLN A 195 13.71 -4.11 22.31
CA GLN A 195 13.49 -2.68 22.65
C GLN A 195 12.03 -2.28 22.45
N ILE A 196 11.36 -2.88 21.44
CA ILE A 196 9.90 -2.93 21.31
C ILE A 196 9.48 -4.39 21.36
N GLN A 197 8.30 -4.68 21.91
CA GLN A 197 7.89 -6.06 22.18
C GLN A 197 7.07 -6.69 21.06
N LEU A 198 6.39 -5.87 20.25
CA LEU A 198 5.52 -6.39 19.20
C LEU A 198 5.37 -5.43 18.00
N MET A 199 4.92 -5.99 16.90
CA MET A 199 4.48 -5.27 15.69
C MET A 199 3.33 -6.01 15.02
N PHE A 200 2.49 -5.27 14.29
CA PHE A 200 1.54 -5.83 13.31
C PHE A 200 2.14 -5.70 11.91
N ASP A 201 3.28 -6.36 11.67
CA ASP A 201 4.08 -6.15 10.46
C ASP A 201 3.49 -6.84 9.23
N ASN A 202 3.66 -6.25 8.04
CA ASN A 202 3.12 -6.83 6.81
C ASN A 202 3.66 -8.25 6.58
N MET A 203 2.78 -9.19 6.25
CA MET A 203 3.14 -10.60 6.09
C MET A 203 4.31 -10.85 5.13
N PRO A 204 4.43 -10.18 3.95
CA PRO A 204 5.55 -10.41 3.03
C PRO A 204 6.92 -10.20 3.66
N SER A 205 7.01 -9.31 4.61
CA SER A 205 8.25 -8.96 5.29
C SER A 205 8.41 -9.67 6.64
N ALA A 206 7.33 -9.99 7.33
CA ALA A 206 7.37 -10.61 8.65
C ALA A 206 7.47 -12.14 8.60
N LEU A 207 6.78 -12.78 7.64
CA LEU A 207 6.71 -14.24 7.54
C LEU A 207 8.08 -14.93 7.39
N PRO A 208 8.99 -14.46 6.51
CA PRO A 208 10.33 -15.03 6.43
C PRO A 208 11.08 -14.97 7.76
N MET A 209 11.01 -13.84 8.47
CA MET A 209 11.69 -13.67 9.75
C MET A 209 11.11 -14.56 10.85
N ALA A 210 9.79 -14.78 10.84
CA ALA A 210 9.15 -15.70 11.75
C ALA A 210 9.54 -17.16 11.47
N LYS A 211 9.61 -17.54 10.19
CA LYS A 211 10.11 -18.87 9.77
C LYS A 211 11.57 -19.10 10.13
N ASP A 212 12.40 -18.06 10.07
CA ASP A 212 13.81 -18.08 10.49
C ASP A 212 13.97 -18.06 12.03
N GLY A 213 12.88 -17.99 12.81
CA GLY A 213 12.92 -17.95 14.26
C GLY A 213 13.45 -16.63 14.86
N LYS A 214 13.59 -15.56 14.06
CA LYS A 214 14.08 -14.26 14.55
C LYS A 214 13.04 -13.49 15.36
N ILE A 215 11.77 -13.74 15.09
CA ILE A 215 10.59 -13.20 15.80
C ILE A 215 9.54 -14.30 15.87
N ARG A 216 8.57 -14.16 16.75
CA ARG A 216 7.47 -15.12 16.89
C ARG A 216 6.18 -14.53 16.30
N ALA A 217 5.56 -15.24 15.34
CA ALA A 217 4.23 -14.91 14.85
C ALA A 217 3.17 -15.50 15.79
N LEU A 218 2.27 -14.67 16.29
CA LEU A 218 1.15 -15.08 17.14
C LEU A 218 -0.15 -15.22 16.35
N ALA A 219 -0.42 -14.32 15.40
CA ALA A 219 -1.65 -14.34 14.61
C ALA A 219 -1.51 -13.48 13.35
N GLN A 220 -2.49 -13.63 12.45
CA GLN A 220 -2.68 -12.78 11.28
C GLN A 220 -3.96 -11.95 11.41
N THR A 221 -4.00 -10.79 10.74
CA THR A 221 -5.02 -9.76 10.97
C THR A 221 -6.25 -9.88 10.07
N THR A 222 -6.29 -10.85 9.18
CA THR A 222 -7.43 -11.15 8.29
C THR A 222 -8.52 -11.92 9.03
N ALA A 223 -9.75 -11.86 8.52
CA ALA A 223 -10.87 -12.64 9.05
C ALA A 223 -10.70 -14.15 8.88
N LYS A 224 -9.94 -14.57 7.85
CA LYS A 224 -9.61 -15.98 7.57
C LYS A 224 -8.11 -16.14 7.44
N ARG A 225 -7.62 -17.36 7.71
CA ARG A 225 -6.18 -17.67 7.56
C ARG A 225 -5.74 -17.58 6.11
N SER A 226 -4.61 -16.90 5.88
CA SER A 226 -3.97 -16.87 4.56
C SER A 226 -3.37 -18.23 4.21
N PRO A 227 -3.49 -18.67 2.96
CA PRO A 227 -2.83 -19.90 2.48
C PRO A 227 -1.30 -19.87 2.62
N ALA A 228 -0.68 -18.70 2.69
CA ALA A 228 0.77 -18.56 2.88
C ALA A 228 1.25 -18.91 4.30
N ALA A 229 0.33 -18.85 5.29
CA ALA A 229 0.61 -19.16 6.69
C ALA A 229 -0.60 -19.86 7.35
N PRO A 230 -1.00 -21.05 6.88
CA PRO A 230 -2.21 -21.73 7.34
C PRO A 230 -2.16 -22.15 8.81
N ASP A 231 -0.95 -22.35 9.34
CA ASP A 231 -0.72 -22.74 10.75
C ASP A 231 -0.77 -21.54 11.72
N VAL A 232 -0.71 -20.30 11.20
CA VAL A 232 -0.82 -19.09 12.03
C VAL A 232 -2.30 -18.75 12.19
N PRO A 233 -2.87 -18.74 13.40
CA PRO A 233 -4.27 -18.40 13.63
C PRO A 233 -4.56 -16.94 13.26
N THR A 234 -5.85 -16.60 13.15
CA THR A 234 -6.23 -15.18 13.00
C THR A 234 -6.44 -14.54 14.38
N VAL A 235 -6.25 -13.23 14.47
CA VAL A 235 -6.62 -12.46 15.68
C VAL A 235 -8.12 -12.63 15.96
N ALA A 236 -8.95 -12.72 14.91
CA ALA A 236 -10.40 -12.91 15.01
C ALA A 236 -10.79 -14.20 15.73
N GLU A 237 -9.98 -15.26 15.71
CA GLU A 237 -10.21 -16.50 16.44
C GLU A 237 -10.21 -16.29 17.97
N THR A 238 -9.56 -15.24 18.47
CA THR A 238 -9.52 -14.86 19.89
C THR A 238 -10.31 -13.58 20.17
N VAL A 239 -10.34 -12.64 19.20
CA VAL A 239 -11.01 -11.32 19.31
C VAL A 239 -12.04 -11.25 18.17
N PRO A 240 -13.28 -11.69 18.38
CA PRO A 240 -14.30 -11.74 17.33
C PRO A 240 -14.53 -10.38 16.68
N GLY A 241 -14.56 -10.35 15.34
CA GLY A 241 -14.74 -9.12 14.56
C GLY A 241 -13.45 -8.32 14.30
N PHE A 242 -12.29 -8.76 14.79
CA PHE A 242 -11.03 -8.12 14.44
C PHE A 242 -10.68 -8.40 12.98
N GLU A 243 -10.51 -7.33 12.20
CA GLU A 243 -10.05 -7.40 10.82
C GLU A 243 -9.30 -6.12 10.42
N ALA A 244 -8.04 -6.27 10.02
CA ALA A 244 -7.18 -5.19 9.56
C ALA A 244 -6.33 -5.67 8.37
N THR A 245 -6.89 -5.54 7.16
CA THR A 245 -6.20 -5.91 5.93
C THR A 245 -5.46 -4.72 5.34
N THR A 246 -4.23 -4.94 4.94
CA THR A 246 -3.48 -3.98 4.12
C THR A 246 -3.81 -4.21 2.65
N TRP A 247 -3.93 -3.12 1.88
CA TRP A 247 -4.04 -3.17 0.43
C TRP A 247 -3.10 -2.17 -0.24
N PHE A 248 -2.74 -2.49 -1.47
CA PHE A 248 -1.86 -1.71 -2.33
C PHE A 248 -2.54 -1.47 -3.66
N ALA A 249 -2.44 -0.26 -4.17
CA ALA A 249 -3.05 0.13 -5.43
C ALA A 249 -2.22 1.18 -6.15
N MET A 250 -2.41 1.31 -7.45
CA MET A 250 -1.77 2.33 -8.25
C MET A 250 -2.75 3.44 -8.59
N PHE A 251 -2.28 4.68 -8.45
CA PHE A 251 -3.01 5.88 -8.82
C PHE A 251 -2.12 6.81 -9.65
N ALA A 252 -2.77 7.64 -10.44
CA ALA A 252 -2.17 8.77 -11.15
C ALA A 252 -2.67 10.10 -10.56
N PRO A 253 -2.08 11.26 -10.90
CA PRO A 253 -2.65 12.58 -10.58
C PRO A 253 -4.07 12.72 -11.15
N ALA A 254 -4.93 13.48 -10.47
CA ALA A 254 -6.26 13.78 -10.95
C ALA A 254 -6.22 14.43 -12.32
N GLY A 255 -7.18 14.08 -13.19
CA GLY A 255 -7.24 14.60 -14.56
C GLY A 255 -6.31 13.91 -15.56
N THR A 256 -5.60 12.85 -15.17
CA THR A 256 -4.85 12.01 -16.12
C THR A 256 -5.81 11.47 -17.18
N PRO A 257 -5.50 11.60 -18.51
CA PRO A 257 -6.38 11.15 -19.58
C PRO A 257 -6.83 9.71 -19.43
N ARG A 258 -8.09 9.45 -19.73
CA ARG A 258 -8.70 8.11 -19.50
C ARG A 258 -8.01 7.00 -20.29
N ASP A 259 -7.59 7.26 -21.50
CA ASP A 259 -6.86 6.32 -22.35
C ASP A 259 -5.50 5.95 -21.75
N VAL A 260 -4.78 6.93 -21.17
CA VAL A 260 -3.53 6.71 -20.42
C VAL A 260 -3.78 5.85 -19.18
N VAL A 261 -4.81 6.17 -18.38
CA VAL A 261 -5.21 5.36 -17.21
C VAL A 261 -5.48 3.92 -17.62
N MET A 262 -6.28 3.71 -18.69
CA MET A 262 -6.63 2.38 -19.19
C MET A 262 -5.44 1.63 -19.79
N ARG A 263 -4.49 2.32 -20.41
CA ARG A 263 -3.24 1.72 -20.89
C ARG A 263 -2.39 1.18 -19.75
N ILE A 264 -2.29 1.93 -18.64
CA ILE A 264 -1.55 1.51 -17.44
C ILE A 264 -2.31 0.38 -16.75
N ASN A 265 -3.64 0.49 -16.60
CA ASN A 265 -4.47 -0.57 -16.02
C ASN A 265 -4.30 -1.91 -16.77
N ALA A 266 -4.38 -1.88 -18.11
CA ALA A 266 -4.20 -3.08 -18.93
C ALA A 266 -2.83 -3.74 -18.71
N GLU A 267 -1.78 -2.95 -18.58
CA GLU A 267 -0.43 -3.46 -18.31
C GLU A 267 -0.31 -4.04 -16.88
N MET A 268 -0.94 -3.40 -15.89
CA MET A 268 -1.02 -3.97 -14.53
C MET A 268 -1.75 -5.30 -14.51
N VAL A 269 -2.91 -5.39 -15.21
CA VAL A 269 -3.65 -6.65 -15.36
C VAL A 269 -2.79 -7.73 -15.98
N ARG A 270 -2.03 -7.38 -17.03
CA ARG A 270 -1.11 -8.32 -17.69
C ARG A 270 -0.03 -8.82 -16.73
N VAL A 271 0.68 -7.89 -16.07
CA VAL A 271 1.80 -8.23 -15.19
C VAL A 271 1.35 -9.07 -13.99
N PHE A 272 0.32 -8.65 -13.27
CA PHE A 272 -0.13 -9.33 -12.06
C PHE A 272 -0.97 -10.60 -12.30
N LYS A 273 -1.20 -10.96 -13.58
CA LYS A 273 -1.72 -12.27 -14.01
C LYS A 273 -0.65 -13.23 -14.50
N LEU A 274 0.61 -12.81 -14.65
CA LEU A 274 1.70 -13.71 -15.01
C LEU A 274 1.86 -14.81 -13.95
N PRO A 275 1.96 -16.10 -14.33
CA PRO A 275 2.04 -17.19 -13.36
C PRO A 275 3.18 -17.01 -12.36
N GLU A 276 4.38 -16.64 -12.83
CA GLU A 276 5.54 -16.40 -11.97
C GLU A 276 5.35 -15.23 -11.01
N VAL A 277 4.56 -14.21 -11.38
CA VAL A 277 4.22 -13.09 -10.51
C VAL A 277 3.22 -13.54 -9.45
N VAL A 278 2.16 -14.25 -9.85
CA VAL A 278 1.16 -14.79 -8.94
C VAL A 278 1.80 -15.74 -7.91
N ASP A 279 2.69 -16.63 -8.35
CA ASP A 279 3.39 -17.56 -7.45
C ASP A 279 4.33 -16.82 -6.50
N LYS A 280 5.03 -15.79 -7.00
CA LYS A 280 5.86 -14.93 -6.14
C LYS A 280 5.03 -14.20 -5.07
N LEU A 281 3.87 -13.65 -5.45
CA LEU A 281 2.96 -12.99 -4.51
C LEU A 281 2.47 -13.97 -3.44
N LYS A 282 2.01 -15.16 -3.82
CA LYS A 282 1.56 -16.20 -2.88
C LYS A 282 2.66 -16.60 -1.90
N THR A 283 3.89 -16.82 -2.40
CA THR A 283 5.05 -17.15 -1.55
C THR A 283 5.33 -16.07 -0.50
N LEU A 284 5.07 -14.81 -0.86
CA LEU A 284 5.23 -13.66 0.04
C LEU A 284 4.02 -13.43 0.95
N GLY A 285 2.93 -14.20 0.82
CA GLY A 285 1.70 -13.97 1.57
C GLY A 285 0.90 -12.76 1.09
N LEU A 286 1.12 -12.37 -0.17
CA LEU A 286 0.32 -11.37 -0.86
C LEU A 286 -0.77 -12.06 -1.68
N GLU A 287 -1.98 -11.55 -1.58
CA GLU A 287 -3.11 -12.01 -2.40
C GLU A 287 -3.24 -11.09 -3.61
N PRO A 288 -3.03 -11.60 -4.85
CA PRO A 288 -3.23 -10.80 -6.05
C PRO A 288 -4.66 -10.27 -6.11
N TRP A 289 -4.78 -8.97 -6.34
CA TRP A 289 -6.09 -8.35 -6.46
C TRP A 289 -6.06 -7.27 -7.54
N ILE A 290 -6.49 -7.64 -8.73
CA ILE A 290 -6.56 -6.72 -9.85
C ILE A 290 -7.98 -6.26 -10.06
N SER A 291 -8.16 -4.96 -10.26
CA SER A 291 -9.45 -4.31 -10.45
C SER A 291 -9.46 -3.33 -11.61
N THR A 292 -10.65 -2.93 -12.02
CA THR A 292 -10.84 -1.72 -12.83
C THR A 292 -10.63 -0.46 -11.99
N PRO A 293 -10.44 0.71 -12.63
CA PRO A 293 -10.39 2.00 -11.94
C PRO A 293 -11.66 2.27 -11.11
N GLU A 294 -12.83 1.91 -11.63
CA GLU A 294 -14.13 2.12 -10.97
C GLU A 294 -14.30 1.23 -9.72
N GLU A 295 -13.86 -0.02 -9.80
CA GLU A 295 -13.86 -0.95 -8.65
C GLU A 295 -12.91 -0.44 -7.55
N LEU A 296 -11.72 0.04 -7.93
CA LEU A 296 -10.78 0.65 -6.98
C LEU A 296 -11.39 1.87 -6.30
N ALA A 297 -12.00 2.79 -7.06
CA ALA A 297 -12.65 3.99 -6.50
C ALA A 297 -13.76 3.62 -5.51
N LYS A 298 -14.62 2.67 -5.86
CA LYS A 298 -15.71 2.19 -5.00
C LYS A 298 -15.17 1.56 -3.71
N TYR A 299 -14.14 0.73 -3.84
CA TYR A 299 -13.52 0.09 -2.68
C TYR A 299 -12.85 1.11 -1.76
N GLN A 300 -12.06 2.05 -2.32
CA GLN A 300 -11.44 3.12 -1.58
C GLN A 300 -12.46 3.91 -0.75
N ALA A 301 -13.61 4.26 -1.34
CA ALA A 301 -14.67 4.98 -0.65
C ALA A 301 -15.19 4.19 0.58
N SER A 302 -15.38 2.89 0.46
CA SER A 302 -15.79 2.02 1.58
C SER A 302 -14.72 1.93 2.68
N GLU A 303 -13.46 1.84 2.28
CA GLU A 303 -12.32 1.79 3.22
C GLU A 303 -12.14 3.11 3.99
N ILE A 304 -12.33 4.25 3.34
CA ILE A 304 -12.32 5.56 4.02
C ILE A 304 -13.33 5.58 5.16
N VAL A 305 -14.56 5.12 4.92
CA VAL A 305 -15.61 5.07 5.95
C VAL A 305 -15.24 4.10 7.08
N LYS A 306 -14.77 2.90 6.73
CA LYS A 306 -14.32 1.89 7.70
C LYS A 306 -13.22 2.43 8.60
N TRP A 307 -12.15 2.97 8.02
CA TRP A 307 -11.00 3.44 8.78
C TRP A 307 -11.27 4.72 9.56
N ALA A 308 -12.15 5.61 9.08
CA ALA A 308 -12.61 6.76 9.86
C ALA A 308 -13.26 6.32 11.19
N LYS A 309 -14.07 5.25 11.14
CA LYS A 309 -14.64 4.66 12.36
C LYS A 309 -13.56 4.09 13.28
N VAL A 310 -12.62 3.31 12.74
CA VAL A 310 -11.53 2.69 13.52
C VAL A 310 -10.66 3.75 14.18
N VAL A 311 -10.25 4.79 13.44
CA VAL A 311 -9.43 5.89 13.97
C VAL A 311 -10.19 6.63 15.09
N LYS A 312 -11.48 6.91 14.89
CA LYS A 312 -12.31 7.55 15.91
C LYS A 312 -12.43 6.69 17.18
N ASP A 313 -12.74 5.41 17.02
CA ASP A 313 -12.98 4.48 18.15
C ASP A 313 -11.71 4.19 18.94
N SER A 314 -10.54 4.13 18.26
CA SER A 314 -9.24 3.92 18.92
C SER A 314 -8.66 5.19 19.56
N GLY A 315 -9.17 6.37 19.20
CA GLY A 315 -8.59 7.64 19.63
C GLY A 315 -7.23 7.97 19.00
N ALA A 316 -6.80 7.21 18.00
CA ALA A 316 -5.53 7.41 17.31
C ALA A 316 -5.50 8.80 16.62
N ARG A 317 -4.36 9.50 16.73
CA ARG A 317 -4.14 10.82 16.12
C ARG A 317 -2.72 10.94 15.62
N ALA A 318 -2.52 11.70 14.55
CA ALA A 318 -1.23 12.20 14.10
C ALA A 318 -1.21 13.72 14.29
N GLU A 319 -0.14 14.19 14.91
CA GLU A 319 0.10 15.63 15.10
C GLU A 319 0.59 16.29 13.80
#